data_cb0a2b8256eaf683ebbe0cb2221c1ab4
#
_entry.id   cb0a2b8256eaf683ebbe0cb2221c1ab4
#
_cell.length_a   1.000
_cell.length_b   1.000
_cell.length_c   1.000
_cell.angle_alpha   90.00
_cell.angle_beta   90.00
_cell.angle_gamma   90.00
#
_symmetry.space_group_name_H-M   'P 1'
#
loop_
_entity.id
_entity.type
_entity.pdbx_description
1 polymer ?
#
loop_
_entity_poly.entity_id
_entity_poly.type
_entity_poly.pdbx_seq_one_letter_code
_entity_poly.pdbx_strand_id
1 'polypeptide(L)'
;MGFFSKAQNNASWLALVPQRDGIAAASVRRGLEADAKPAVTVATFFPGTPSAESLEKAAREAHSANYRCTTVLAGGEYQFMSVESPNVPRDELKSAMRWRLKDILDFPVDDATFDVLDMPLDPNAVVRPQQSVFAIAARNSVVAAREKQFNAAKVRLRVIDIPE
;
A
#
# COMPACT_ATOMS: atom_id res chain seq x y z
N MET A 1 12.51 -30.71 -23.94
CA MET A 1 12.58 -29.22 -23.84
C MET A 1 11.96 -28.84 -22.50
N GLY A 2 12.80 -28.53 -21.51
CA GLY A 2 12.31 -28.18 -20.16
C GLY A 2 11.86 -26.73 -20.13
N PHE A 3 10.59 -26.52 -19.86
CA PHE A 3 10.07 -25.20 -19.51
C PHE A 3 10.55 -24.85 -18.09
N PHE A 4 11.58 -24.05 -17.96
CA PHE A 4 11.90 -23.39 -16.71
C PHE A 4 10.81 -22.33 -16.44
N SER A 5 9.79 -22.73 -15.72
CA SER A 5 8.89 -21.80 -15.05
C SER A 5 9.76 -21.00 -14.07
N LYS A 6 10.06 -19.75 -14.39
CA LYS A 6 10.64 -18.79 -13.45
C LYS A 6 9.64 -18.68 -12.30
N ALA A 7 9.92 -19.37 -11.19
CA ALA A 7 9.18 -19.18 -9.96
C ALA A 7 9.25 -17.67 -9.64
N GLN A 8 8.15 -16.96 -9.78
CA GLN A 8 8.04 -15.59 -9.30
C GLN A 8 8.35 -15.66 -7.81
N ASN A 9 9.48 -15.08 -7.42
CA ASN A 9 9.92 -15.06 -6.03
C ASN A 9 8.94 -14.21 -5.24
N ASN A 10 7.89 -14.83 -4.73
CA ASN A 10 6.71 -14.22 -4.09
C ASN A 10 7.05 -13.48 -2.78
N ALA A 11 8.32 -13.48 -2.39
CA ALA A 11 8.83 -12.93 -1.14
C ALA A 11 9.48 -11.54 -1.29
N SER A 12 9.57 -10.98 -2.50
CA SER A 12 10.27 -9.72 -2.74
C SER A 12 9.33 -8.62 -3.20
N TRP A 13 9.48 -7.44 -2.61
CA TRP A 13 8.68 -6.26 -2.91
C TRP A 13 9.53 -5.17 -3.54
N LEU A 14 8.95 -4.41 -4.45
CA LEU A 14 9.51 -3.20 -5.04
C LEU A 14 8.50 -2.06 -4.86
N ALA A 15 8.87 -1.07 -4.08
CA ALA A 15 8.15 0.20 -4.02
C ALA A 15 8.63 1.11 -5.15
N LEU A 16 7.69 1.64 -5.93
CA LEU A 16 7.90 2.71 -6.91
C LEU A 16 7.01 3.88 -6.48
N VAL A 17 7.62 4.97 -6.08
CA VAL A 17 6.91 6.11 -5.48
C VAL A 17 7.15 7.35 -6.35
N PRO A 18 6.19 7.72 -7.22
CA PRO A 18 6.22 9.00 -7.90
C PRO A 18 6.18 10.15 -6.89
N GLN A 19 7.13 11.06 -7.00
CA GLN A 19 7.25 12.27 -6.20
C GLN A 19 7.25 13.48 -7.13
N ARG A 20 7.25 14.69 -6.58
CA ARG A 20 7.16 15.93 -7.37
C ARG A 20 8.29 16.08 -8.41
N ASP A 21 9.48 15.62 -8.06
CA ASP A 21 10.73 15.82 -8.79
C ASP A 21 11.37 14.54 -9.31
N GLY A 22 10.66 13.40 -9.20
CA GLY A 22 11.18 12.12 -9.67
C GLY A 22 10.40 10.91 -9.18
N ILE A 23 11.03 9.76 -9.29
CA ILE A 23 10.50 8.48 -8.83
C ILE A 23 11.50 7.84 -7.88
N ALA A 24 11.12 7.65 -6.63
CA ALA A 24 11.88 6.85 -5.69
C ALA A 24 11.58 5.36 -5.92
N ALA A 25 12.63 4.53 -5.89
CA ALA A 25 12.52 3.09 -5.99
C ALA A 25 13.30 2.41 -4.87
N ALA A 26 12.64 1.50 -4.17
CA ALA A 26 13.27 0.68 -3.15
C ALA A 26 12.77 -0.76 -3.25
N SER A 27 13.68 -1.72 -3.24
CA SER A 27 13.29 -3.14 -3.20
C SER A 27 13.80 -3.82 -1.95
N VAL A 28 12.95 -4.70 -1.42
CA VAL A 28 13.21 -5.48 -0.23
C VAL A 28 13.04 -6.96 -0.57
N ARG A 29 14.02 -7.77 -0.18
CA ARG A 29 13.95 -9.22 -0.24
C ARG A 29 13.89 -9.79 1.17
N ARG A 30 12.92 -10.64 1.43
CA ARG A 30 12.93 -11.46 2.65
C ARG A 30 13.94 -12.60 2.50
N GLY A 31 14.69 -12.89 3.56
CA GLY A 31 15.51 -14.08 3.64
C GLY A 31 14.65 -15.35 3.55
N LEU A 32 15.29 -16.47 3.24
CA LEU A 32 14.62 -17.79 3.14
C LEU A 32 14.26 -18.35 4.52
N GLU A 33 14.96 -17.92 5.56
CA GLU A 33 14.71 -18.35 6.94
C GLU A 33 13.67 -17.45 7.61
N ALA A 34 12.85 -18.01 8.50
CA ALA A 34 11.74 -17.31 9.15
C ALA A 34 12.18 -16.07 9.94
N ASP A 35 13.37 -16.10 10.53
CA ASP A 35 13.96 -15.03 11.36
C ASP A 35 14.95 -14.14 10.59
N ALA A 36 15.15 -14.38 9.30
CA ALA A 36 16.08 -13.60 8.50
C ALA A 36 15.56 -12.16 8.32
N LYS A 37 16.39 -11.19 8.66
CA LYS A 37 16.06 -9.79 8.46
C LYS A 37 15.88 -9.49 6.97
N PRO A 38 14.86 -8.67 6.61
CA PRO A 38 14.69 -8.20 5.24
C PRO A 38 15.94 -7.41 4.78
N ALA A 39 16.39 -7.64 3.56
CA ALA A 39 17.50 -6.92 2.97
C ALA A 39 17.02 -5.95 1.89
N VAL A 40 17.41 -4.70 1.99
CA VAL A 40 17.20 -3.72 0.91
C VAL A 40 18.18 -4.05 -0.21
N THR A 41 17.67 -4.35 -1.40
CA THR A 41 18.49 -4.74 -2.56
C THR A 41 18.61 -3.63 -3.60
N VAL A 42 17.66 -2.69 -3.62
CA VAL A 42 17.70 -1.48 -4.44
C VAL A 42 17.22 -0.32 -3.56
N ALA A 43 17.91 0.81 -3.64
CA ALA A 43 17.44 2.10 -3.12
C ALA A 43 18.00 3.17 -4.06
N THR A 44 17.14 3.76 -4.88
CA THR A 44 17.56 4.71 -5.90
C THR A 44 16.48 5.75 -6.17
N PHE A 45 16.87 6.86 -6.77
CA PHE A 45 15.99 7.93 -7.18
C PHE A 45 16.21 8.24 -8.65
N PHE A 46 15.13 8.29 -9.41
CA PHE A 46 15.11 8.66 -10.82
C PHE A 46 14.58 10.10 -10.95
N PRO A 47 15.45 11.10 -11.15
CA PRO A 47 15.03 12.49 -11.23
C PRO A 47 14.25 12.77 -12.53
N GLY A 48 13.34 13.74 -12.47
CA GLY A 48 12.53 14.21 -13.58
C GLY A 48 11.05 14.25 -13.26
N THR A 49 10.24 14.83 -14.15
CA THR A 49 8.79 14.87 -13.95
C THR A 49 8.20 13.48 -14.08
N PRO A 50 7.43 12.99 -13.07
CA PRO A 50 6.78 11.70 -13.15
C PRO A 50 5.77 11.63 -14.29
N SER A 51 5.95 10.64 -15.15
CA SER A 51 5.07 10.32 -16.28
C SER A 51 4.96 8.80 -16.41
N ALA A 52 4.06 8.31 -17.25
CA ALA A 52 3.97 6.88 -17.54
C ALA A 52 5.30 6.36 -18.13
N GLU A 53 5.96 7.14 -19.00
CA GLU A 53 7.22 6.77 -19.62
C GLU A 53 8.37 6.71 -18.60
N SER A 54 8.52 7.75 -17.74
CA SER A 54 9.54 7.76 -16.69
C SER A 54 9.32 6.65 -15.68
N LEU A 55 8.06 6.33 -15.34
CA LEU A 55 7.71 5.23 -14.45
C LEU A 55 8.02 3.85 -15.11
N GLU A 56 7.71 3.67 -16.39
CA GLU A 56 8.08 2.45 -17.14
C GLU A 56 9.61 2.27 -17.17
N LYS A 57 10.36 3.36 -17.41
CA LYS A 57 11.82 3.33 -17.38
C LYS A 57 12.35 2.95 -15.99
N ALA A 58 11.91 3.61 -14.94
CA ALA A 58 12.30 3.32 -13.56
C ALA A 58 11.97 1.87 -13.18
N ALA A 59 10.79 1.39 -13.54
CA ALA A 59 10.36 0.01 -13.29
C ALA A 59 11.26 -1.02 -14.00
N ARG A 60 11.66 -0.74 -15.23
CA ARG A 60 12.56 -1.60 -16.00
C ARG A 60 13.97 -1.62 -15.39
N GLU A 61 14.52 -0.47 -15.03
CA GLU A 61 15.85 -0.36 -14.42
C GLU A 61 15.87 -1.00 -13.02
N ALA A 62 14.77 -0.90 -12.26
CA ALA A 62 14.60 -1.59 -10.99
C ALA A 62 14.19 -3.07 -11.12
N HIS A 63 14.15 -3.63 -12.33
CA HIS A 63 13.78 -5.02 -12.59
C HIS A 63 12.42 -5.45 -12.03
N SER A 64 11.40 -4.59 -12.14
CA SER A 64 10.07 -4.75 -11.53
C SER A 64 9.38 -6.09 -11.84
N ALA A 65 9.69 -6.72 -12.98
CA ALA A 65 9.15 -8.03 -13.36
C ALA A 65 9.48 -9.16 -12.36
N ASN A 66 10.49 -8.97 -11.51
CA ASN A 66 10.92 -9.95 -10.51
C ASN A 66 10.29 -9.72 -9.13
N TYR A 67 9.48 -8.67 -8.97
CA TYR A 67 8.96 -8.21 -7.68
C TYR A 67 7.44 -8.05 -7.71
N ARG A 68 6.86 -8.03 -6.51
CA ARG A 68 5.53 -7.45 -6.30
C ARG A 68 5.68 -5.94 -6.17
N CYS A 69 5.02 -5.19 -7.05
CA CYS A 69 5.11 -3.73 -7.01
C CYS A 69 4.09 -3.13 -6.06
N THR A 70 4.55 -2.18 -5.26
CA THR A 70 3.72 -1.33 -4.41
C THR A 70 4.04 0.14 -4.67
N THR A 71 3.12 1.00 -4.27
CA THR A 71 3.31 2.45 -4.21
C THR A 71 2.68 3.00 -2.95
N VAL A 72 2.97 4.25 -2.62
CA VAL A 72 2.34 4.94 -1.49
C VAL A 72 1.58 6.17 -1.97
N LEU A 73 0.50 6.51 -1.27
CA LEU A 73 -0.20 7.76 -1.44
C LEU A 73 0.60 8.89 -0.77
N ALA A 74 0.52 10.08 -1.33
CA ALA A 74 1.11 11.27 -0.71
C ALA A 74 0.24 11.83 0.41
N GLY A 75 0.82 12.64 1.29
CA GLY A 75 0.07 13.38 2.29
C GLY A 75 -1.02 14.23 1.62
N GLY A 76 -2.24 14.16 2.15
CA GLY A 76 -3.42 14.83 1.60
C GLY A 76 -4.21 14.01 0.56
N GLU A 77 -3.67 12.89 0.07
CA GLU A 77 -4.40 11.96 -0.81
C GLU A 77 -5.26 10.95 -0.04
N TYR A 78 -5.09 10.87 1.28
CA TYR A 78 -5.82 9.95 2.16
C TYR A 78 -6.12 10.60 3.51
N GLN A 79 -7.09 10.04 4.22
CA GLN A 79 -7.37 10.30 5.62
C GLN A 79 -6.99 9.09 6.46
N PHE A 80 -6.29 9.34 7.56
CA PHE A 80 -5.91 8.34 8.56
C PHE A 80 -6.56 8.71 9.89
N MET A 81 -7.30 7.78 10.48
CA MET A 81 -8.06 8.06 11.69
C MET A 81 -8.13 6.85 12.62
N SER A 82 -8.17 7.13 13.92
CA SER A 82 -8.50 6.13 14.93
C SER A 82 -10.00 6.15 15.15
N VAL A 83 -10.65 5.00 14.99
CA VAL A 83 -12.09 4.84 15.13
C VAL A 83 -12.41 3.71 16.11
N GLU A 84 -13.43 3.89 16.92
CA GLU A 84 -13.92 2.84 17.80
C GLU A 84 -14.43 1.65 16.98
N SER A 85 -13.89 0.46 17.25
CA SER A 85 -14.31 -0.76 16.58
C SER A 85 -15.73 -1.14 16.97
N PRO A 86 -16.62 -1.37 16.02
CA PRO A 86 -17.91 -1.96 16.33
C PRO A 86 -17.73 -3.39 16.85
N ASN A 87 -18.59 -3.78 17.79
CA ASN A 87 -18.58 -5.14 18.35
C ASN A 87 -19.29 -6.12 17.38
N VAL A 88 -18.63 -6.45 16.29
CA VAL A 88 -19.11 -7.36 15.24
C VAL A 88 -18.05 -8.40 14.91
N PRO A 89 -18.42 -9.53 14.28
CA PRO A 89 -17.47 -10.49 13.74
C PRO A 89 -16.50 -9.83 12.76
N ARG A 90 -15.29 -10.40 12.62
CA ARG A 90 -14.20 -9.81 11.83
C ARG A 90 -14.52 -9.69 10.33
N ASP A 91 -15.30 -10.62 9.81
CA ASP A 91 -15.80 -10.63 8.43
C ASP A 91 -16.85 -9.54 8.17
N GLU A 92 -17.55 -9.07 9.20
CA GLU A 92 -18.51 -7.98 9.13
C GLU A 92 -17.88 -6.60 9.42
N LEU A 93 -16.67 -6.56 9.98
CA LEU A 93 -16.02 -5.34 10.46
C LEU A 93 -15.95 -4.25 9.38
N LYS A 94 -15.53 -4.61 8.16
CA LYS A 94 -15.41 -3.64 7.07
C LYS A 94 -16.75 -3.03 6.70
N SER A 95 -17.82 -3.82 6.68
CA SER A 95 -19.18 -3.35 6.39
C SER A 95 -19.71 -2.43 7.49
N ALA A 96 -19.49 -2.80 8.74
CA ALA A 96 -19.89 -1.99 9.89
C ALA A 96 -19.11 -0.67 9.98
N MET A 97 -17.81 -0.70 9.65
CA MET A 97 -16.97 0.49 9.60
C MET A 97 -17.43 1.48 8.52
N ARG A 98 -17.96 1.00 7.39
CA ARG A 98 -18.50 1.88 6.35
C ARG A 98 -19.55 2.85 6.89
N TRP A 99 -20.44 2.39 7.77
CA TRP A 99 -21.46 3.24 8.40
C TRP A 99 -20.85 4.29 9.33
N ARG A 100 -19.84 3.92 10.12
CA ARG A 100 -19.15 4.88 10.98
C ARG A 100 -18.35 5.91 10.18
N LEU A 101 -17.68 5.49 9.12
CA LEU A 101 -16.88 6.37 8.27
C LEU A 101 -17.74 7.40 7.52
N LYS A 102 -19.02 7.11 7.28
CA LYS A 102 -19.94 8.03 6.62
C LYS A 102 -20.01 9.41 7.30
N ASP A 103 -19.94 9.43 8.64
CA ASP A 103 -20.07 10.66 9.43
C ASP A 103 -18.72 11.31 9.77
N ILE A 104 -17.61 10.63 9.47
CA ILE A 104 -16.25 11.07 9.84
C ILE A 104 -15.48 11.61 8.64
N LEU A 105 -15.69 11.00 7.45
CA LEU A 105 -14.99 11.40 6.23
C LEU A 105 -15.44 12.79 5.75
N ASP A 106 -14.51 13.55 5.20
CA ASP A 106 -14.79 14.84 4.55
C ASP A 106 -15.33 14.71 3.12
N PHE A 107 -15.58 13.46 2.67
CA PHE A 107 -16.17 13.13 1.37
C PHE A 107 -17.11 11.93 1.51
N PRO A 108 -18.04 11.75 0.55
CA PRO A 108 -19.00 10.65 0.62
C PRO A 108 -18.32 9.28 0.73
N VAL A 109 -18.79 8.45 1.67
CA VAL A 109 -18.26 7.10 1.86
C VAL A 109 -18.45 6.20 0.62
N ASP A 110 -19.39 6.53 -0.26
CA ASP A 110 -19.58 5.84 -1.54
C ASP A 110 -18.49 6.17 -2.55
N ASP A 111 -17.79 7.30 -2.36
CA ASP A 111 -16.59 7.69 -3.11
C ASP A 111 -15.30 7.31 -2.38
N ALA A 112 -15.36 6.44 -1.39
CA ALA A 112 -14.22 6.02 -0.60
C ALA A 112 -13.76 4.60 -0.93
N THR A 113 -12.48 4.44 -1.21
CA THR A 113 -11.74 3.19 -0.99
C THR A 113 -11.12 3.28 0.40
N PHE A 114 -11.41 2.32 1.27
CA PHE A 114 -10.87 2.31 2.63
C PHE A 114 -10.45 0.91 3.08
N ASP A 115 -9.55 0.90 4.06
CA ASP A 115 -9.14 -0.32 4.76
C ASP A 115 -9.07 -0.06 6.27
N VAL A 116 -9.07 -1.15 7.04
CA VAL A 116 -9.12 -1.11 8.50
C VAL A 116 -8.02 -2.00 9.07
N LEU A 117 -7.22 -1.44 9.97
CA LEU A 117 -6.13 -2.12 10.65
C LEU A 117 -6.42 -2.21 12.15
N ASP A 118 -6.24 -3.40 12.70
CA ASP A 118 -6.31 -3.58 14.16
C ASP A 118 -5.20 -2.79 14.84
N MET A 119 -5.52 -2.05 15.90
CA MET A 119 -4.49 -1.49 16.76
C MET A 119 -3.84 -2.62 17.57
N PRO A 120 -2.49 -2.68 17.62
CA PRO A 120 -1.81 -3.60 18.50
C PRO A 120 -2.23 -3.34 19.94
N LEU A 121 -2.66 -4.39 20.64
CA LEU A 121 -2.97 -4.29 22.06
C LEU A 121 -1.65 -4.21 22.85
N ASP A 122 -1.56 -3.25 23.77
CA ASP A 122 -0.48 -3.26 24.76
C ASP A 122 -0.69 -4.47 25.69
N PRO A 123 0.22 -5.46 25.70
CA PRO A 123 0.09 -6.64 26.56
C PRO A 123 0.11 -6.30 28.05
N ASN A 124 0.56 -5.10 28.43
CA ASN A 124 0.64 -4.62 29.81
C ASN A 124 -0.53 -3.70 30.21
N ALA A 125 -1.47 -3.44 29.31
CA ALA A 125 -2.63 -2.59 29.61
C ALA A 125 -3.52 -3.25 30.68
N VAL A 126 -3.65 -2.62 31.84
CA VAL A 126 -4.45 -3.09 32.98
C VAL A 126 -5.96 -3.00 32.71
N VAL A 127 -6.36 -2.12 31.81
CA VAL A 127 -7.74 -1.95 31.37
C VAL A 127 -7.79 -2.31 29.89
N ARG A 128 -8.70 -3.18 29.47
CA ARG A 128 -8.99 -3.40 28.06
C ARG A 128 -9.64 -2.12 27.54
N PRO A 129 -8.93 -1.24 26.84
CA PRO A 129 -9.56 -0.09 26.24
C PRO A 129 -10.60 -0.59 25.24
N GLN A 130 -11.65 0.19 25.04
CA GLN A 130 -12.59 -0.01 23.97
C GLN A 130 -11.78 -0.24 22.68
N GLN A 131 -12.02 -1.35 22.01
CA GLN A 131 -11.17 -1.78 20.90
C GLN A 131 -11.24 -0.74 19.81
N SER A 132 -10.15 -0.01 19.58
CA SER A 132 -10.03 0.95 18.48
C SER A 132 -9.32 0.29 17.30
N VAL A 133 -9.62 0.77 16.12
CA VAL A 133 -8.98 0.37 14.86
C VAL A 133 -8.49 1.62 14.13
N PHE A 134 -7.46 1.46 13.32
CA PHE A 134 -7.10 2.48 12.37
C PHE A 134 -7.91 2.29 11.10
N ALA A 135 -8.53 3.36 10.62
CA ALA A 135 -9.17 3.43 9.32
C ALA A 135 -8.35 4.35 8.40
N ILE A 136 -8.08 3.86 7.21
CA ILE A 136 -7.41 4.60 6.15
C ILE A 136 -8.39 4.72 5.00
N ALA A 137 -8.66 5.93 4.53
CA ALA A 137 -9.59 6.15 3.44
C ALA A 137 -9.02 7.13 2.41
N ALA A 138 -9.18 6.81 1.13
CA ALA A 138 -8.83 7.66 0.01
C ALA A 138 -10.01 7.76 -0.96
N ARG A 139 -10.11 8.88 -1.70
CA ARG A 139 -11.15 9.00 -2.75
C ARG A 139 -10.91 7.96 -3.84
N ASN A 140 -11.99 7.38 -4.35
CA ASN A 140 -11.93 6.43 -5.47
C ASN A 140 -11.19 7.02 -6.68
N SER A 141 -11.35 8.32 -6.93
CA SER A 141 -10.66 9.03 -8.01
C SER A 141 -9.14 9.03 -7.85
N VAL A 142 -8.63 9.15 -6.61
CA VAL A 142 -7.20 9.11 -6.28
C VAL A 142 -6.64 7.71 -6.55
N VAL A 143 -7.32 6.68 -6.04
CA VAL A 143 -6.92 5.28 -6.25
C VAL A 143 -6.92 4.93 -7.74
N ALA A 144 -8.00 5.27 -8.46
CA ALA A 144 -8.12 5.03 -9.90
C ALA A 144 -7.05 5.76 -10.72
N ALA A 145 -6.71 7.01 -10.35
CA ALA A 145 -5.63 7.76 -11.01
C ALA A 145 -4.27 7.07 -10.82
N ARG A 146 -4.01 6.55 -9.63
CA ARG A 146 -2.78 5.82 -9.32
C ARG A 146 -2.70 4.51 -10.12
N GLU A 147 -3.78 3.73 -10.12
CA GLU A 147 -3.86 2.50 -10.92
C GLU A 147 -3.68 2.78 -12.42
N LYS A 148 -4.34 3.81 -12.95
CA LYS A 148 -4.20 4.23 -14.35
C LYS A 148 -2.75 4.60 -14.70
N GLN A 149 -2.06 5.33 -13.83
CA GLN A 149 -0.65 5.72 -14.01
C GLN A 149 0.25 4.49 -14.13
N PHE A 150 0.09 3.52 -13.23
CA PHE A 150 0.89 2.30 -13.21
C PHE A 150 0.56 1.38 -14.39
N ASN A 151 -0.72 1.26 -14.74
CA ASN A 151 -1.16 0.49 -15.91
C ASN A 151 -0.60 1.07 -17.22
N ALA A 152 -0.62 2.40 -17.38
CA ALA A 152 -0.02 3.08 -18.53
C ALA A 152 1.50 2.84 -18.62
N ALA A 153 2.18 2.71 -17.49
CA ALA A 153 3.59 2.34 -17.40
C ALA A 153 3.84 0.83 -17.53
N LYS A 154 2.82 0.02 -17.76
CA LYS A 154 2.90 -1.45 -17.84
C LYS A 154 3.45 -2.11 -16.56
N VAL A 155 3.29 -1.44 -15.44
CA VAL A 155 3.70 -1.93 -14.12
C VAL A 155 2.49 -2.52 -13.41
N ARG A 156 2.56 -3.79 -13.05
CA ARG A 156 1.49 -4.47 -12.31
C ARG A 156 1.53 -4.08 -10.84
N LEU A 157 0.78 -3.04 -10.49
CA LEU A 157 0.60 -2.62 -9.11
C LEU A 157 -0.18 -3.68 -8.31
N ARG A 158 0.26 -3.97 -7.09
CA ARG A 158 -0.36 -4.95 -6.20
C ARG A 158 -0.95 -4.33 -4.97
N VAL A 159 -0.31 -3.29 -4.46
CA VAL A 159 -0.71 -2.62 -3.23
C VAL A 159 -0.51 -1.12 -3.42
N ILE A 160 -1.46 -0.35 -2.95
CA ILE A 160 -1.34 1.08 -2.69
C ILE A 160 -1.34 1.22 -1.18
N ASP A 161 -0.28 1.76 -0.63
CA ASP A 161 -0.05 1.90 0.80
C ASP A 161 0.02 3.38 1.19
N ILE A 162 0.21 3.65 2.46
CA ILE A 162 0.44 4.99 2.99
C ILE A 162 1.80 5.03 3.70
N PRO A 163 2.49 6.19 3.76
CA PRO A 163 3.64 6.33 4.62
C PRO A 163 3.18 6.32 6.09
N GLU A 164 3.89 5.57 6.93
CA GLU A 164 3.71 5.55 8.39
C GLU A 164 4.44 6.73 9.07
#